data_3f80e2c36e17cd3e31bd46f069ada759
#
_entry.id   3f80e2c36e17cd3e31bd46f069ada759
#
_cell.length_a   1.000
_cell.length_b   1.000
_cell.length_c   1.000
_cell.angle_alpha   90.00
_cell.angle_beta   90.00
_cell.angle_gamma   90.00
#
_symmetry.space_group_name_H-M   'P 1'
#
loop_
_entity.id
_entity.type
_entity.pdbx_description
1 polymer ?
#
loop_
_entity_poly.entity_id
_entity_poly.type
_entity_poly.pdbx_seq_one_letter_code
_entity_poly.pdbx_strand_id
1 'polypeptide(L)'
;MELQPNRNISESVLHDRRSINLLKSILPDNCVDCSQLQEGGTLPNIDGYLEILDENGIAREKITVQVKHLTYPEKNGKVFYDIPESVYAYAKIHKGELVFFIACDYASRKFYWRNIDTAAIEEFKNKSDRIRTKARYYFKDNEKCGEKNVDATIDHWRQLYKQKSIKDDKYLADQFASRQKMCFNAVSSELHGVRDSHISRLQVDEIVQWISKDPVQNEGNICLLVGDAGVGKSAVLKDLIAILSEKGIKYLCVKSDAIDDNGNPVSLSDMQDTLAYYSTEADKVILIVDQIDALSQSLTNDRTHLNMMMAVLSSLNDWPNVRAVVSCRKYDLEYDSVLNSLKDRSTIVEIGELTEKEVTIALNKLENGLGQEIDRVTATM
;
A
#
# COMPACT_ATOMS: atom_id res chain seq x y z
N MET A 1 64.04 14.44 -14.96
CA MET A 1 62.68 14.96 -14.70
C MET A 1 61.97 13.88 -13.90
N GLU A 2 62.07 13.92 -12.56
CA GLU A 2 61.51 12.94 -11.67
C GLU A 2 60.00 13.19 -11.56
N LEU A 3 59.21 12.20 -11.91
CA LEU A 3 57.77 12.16 -11.70
C LEU A 3 57.50 11.99 -10.20
N GLN A 4 57.14 13.08 -9.52
CA GLN A 4 56.70 13.01 -8.14
C GLN A 4 55.22 12.48 -8.12
N PRO A 5 54.96 11.39 -7.42
CA PRO A 5 53.59 10.90 -7.20
C PRO A 5 53.01 11.62 -5.98
N ASN A 6 52.52 12.86 -6.14
CA ASN A 6 51.84 13.59 -5.04
C ASN A 6 50.36 13.75 -5.35
N ARG A 7 49.57 12.74 -5.05
CA ARG A 7 48.20 12.92 -4.57
C ARG A 7 48.24 12.84 -3.02
N ASN A 8 48.36 13.95 -2.36
CA ASN A 8 48.09 14.06 -0.93
C ASN A 8 46.60 13.73 -0.74
N ILE A 9 46.27 12.50 -0.29
CA ILE A 9 44.93 12.12 0.13
C ILE A 9 44.63 12.99 1.35
N SER A 10 43.55 13.77 1.34
CA SER A 10 43.17 14.61 2.48
C SER A 10 42.91 13.76 3.72
N GLU A 11 43.21 14.28 4.92
CA GLU A 11 42.94 13.54 6.18
C GLU A 11 41.46 13.10 6.29
N SER A 12 40.53 13.91 5.78
CA SER A 12 39.11 13.55 5.79
C SER A 12 38.79 12.28 4.96
N VAL A 13 39.42 12.15 3.79
CA VAL A 13 39.25 10.93 2.96
C VAL A 13 39.86 9.69 3.65
N LEU A 14 40.99 9.85 4.34
CA LEU A 14 41.60 8.80 5.14
C LEU A 14 40.70 8.38 6.31
N HIS A 15 40.04 9.32 6.95
CA HIS A 15 39.10 9.07 8.04
C HIS A 15 37.82 8.34 7.54
N ASP A 16 37.25 8.77 6.43
CA ASP A 16 36.07 8.12 5.83
C ASP A 16 36.42 6.69 5.42
N ARG A 17 37.58 6.46 4.78
CA ARG A 17 38.07 5.13 4.42
C ARG A 17 38.24 4.19 5.64
N ARG A 18 38.86 4.67 6.70
CA ARG A 18 39.04 3.93 7.95
C ARG A 18 37.70 3.60 8.59
N SER A 19 36.72 4.51 8.53
CA SER A 19 35.37 4.29 9.07
C SER A 19 34.65 3.16 8.35
N ILE A 20 34.68 3.16 7.02
CA ILE A 20 34.08 2.09 6.20
C ILE A 20 34.77 0.76 6.48
N ASN A 21 36.10 0.74 6.56
CA ASN A 21 36.85 -0.49 6.86
C ASN A 21 36.58 -1.02 8.27
N LEU A 22 36.42 -0.14 9.28
CA LEU A 22 36.02 -0.56 10.62
C LEU A 22 34.62 -1.16 10.60
N LEU A 23 33.66 -0.54 9.93
CA LEU A 23 32.30 -1.04 9.80
C LEU A 23 32.31 -2.45 9.15
N LYS A 24 33.01 -2.62 8.02
CA LYS A 24 33.19 -3.91 7.35
C LYS A 24 33.86 -4.97 8.24
N SER A 25 34.76 -4.57 9.15
CA SER A 25 35.43 -5.52 10.04
C SER A 25 34.58 -5.97 11.23
N ILE A 26 33.50 -5.25 11.57
CA ILE A 26 32.60 -5.59 12.68
C ILE A 26 31.37 -6.35 12.16
N LEU A 27 30.82 -5.96 11.02
CA LEU A 27 29.65 -6.60 10.43
C LEU A 27 30.07 -7.93 9.78
N PRO A 28 29.40 -9.05 10.11
CA PRO A 28 29.73 -10.37 9.54
C PRO A 28 29.26 -10.48 8.09
N ASP A 29 30.14 -10.88 7.20
CA ASP A 29 29.91 -10.98 5.74
C ASP A 29 28.77 -11.94 5.36
N ASN A 30 28.48 -12.92 6.20
CA ASN A 30 27.35 -13.85 6.00
C ASN A 30 25.98 -13.28 6.42
N CYS A 31 25.96 -12.12 7.05
CA CYS A 31 24.73 -11.46 7.50
C CYS A 31 24.50 -10.10 6.83
N VAL A 32 25.57 -9.39 6.47
CA VAL A 32 25.48 -8.04 5.90
C VAL A 32 26.50 -7.88 4.78
N ASP A 33 26.03 -7.65 3.55
CA ASP A 33 26.88 -7.25 2.45
C ASP A 33 27.16 -5.74 2.51
N CYS A 34 28.46 -5.42 2.61
CA CYS A 34 28.98 -4.06 2.62
C CYS A 34 29.66 -3.68 1.29
N SER A 35 29.48 -4.46 0.23
CA SER A 35 30.18 -4.27 -1.06
C SER A 35 29.86 -2.91 -1.70
N GLN A 36 28.67 -2.40 -1.46
CA GLN A 36 28.15 -1.16 -2.04
C GLN A 36 28.58 0.11 -1.27
N LEU A 37 29.39 -0.02 -0.21
CA LEU A 37 29.97 1.13 0.47
C LEU A 37 31.18 1.63 -0.31
N GLN A 38 31.09 2.88 -0.79
CA GLN A 38 32.13 3.52 -1.60
C GLN A 38 32.86 4.61 -0.83
N GLU A 39 34.18 4.62 -0.98
CA GLU A 39 35.03 5.69 -0.48
C GLU A 39 34.84 6.95 -1.33
N GLY A 40 34.47 8.07 -0.67
CA GLY A 40 34.33 9.36 -1.35
C GLY A 40 33.01 9.60 -2.06
N GLY A 41 31.99 8.79 -1.76
CA GLY A 41 30.57 8.94 -2.09
C GLY A 41 30.24 9.48 -3.49
N THR A 42 29.67 8.65 -4.35
CA THR A 42 29.14 9.09 -5.65
C THR A 42 27.83 9.87 -5.51
N LEU A 43 27.16 9.74 -4.36
CA LEU A 43 25.92 10.47 -4.03
C LEU A 43 26.24 11.54 -2.98
N PRO A 44 25.78 12.78 -3.14
CA PRO A 44 25.94 13.82 -2.14
C PRO A 44 25.36 13.34 -0.79
N ASN A 45 26.21 13.31 0.25
CA ASN A 45 25.85 13.00 1.64
C ASN A 45 25.46 11.54 1.95
N ILE A 46 25.71 10.58 1.07
CA ILE A 46 25.50 9.15 1.28
C ILE A 46 26.76 8.41 0.84
N ASP A 47 27.25 7.48 1.68
CA ASP A 47 28.43 6.68 1.37
C ASP A 47 28.09 5.34 0.72
N GLY A 48 26.78 5.03 0.55
CA GLY A 48 26.30 3.81 -0.08
C GLY A 48 25.18 3.15 0.72
N TYR A 49 25.08 1.84 0.60
CA TYR A 49 24.11 1.05 1.33
C TYR A 49 24.67 -0.27 1.83
N LEU A 50 24.03 -0.80 2.87
CA LEU A 50 24.22 -2.13 3.41
C LEU A 50 23.06 -3.00 2.91
N GLU A 51 23.35 -4.25 2.58
CA GLU A 51 22.32 -5.25 2.27
C GLU A 51 22.33 -6.32 3.35
N ILE A 52 21.19 -6.50 4.05
CA ILE A 52 21.05 -7.56 5.04
C ILE A 52 20.67 -8.85 4.32
N LEU A 53 21.43 -9.89 4.57
CA LEU A 53 21.29 -11.21 3.94
C LEU A 53 20.37 -12.11 4.77
N ASP A 54 19.60 -12.96 4.07
CA ASP A 54 18.87 -14.07 4.70
C ASP A 54 19.77 -15.29 4.95
N GLU A 55 19.19 -16.36 5.48
CA GLU A 55 19.89 -17.63 5.79
C GLU A 55 20.54 -18.30 4.56
N ASN A 56 20.07 -17.95 3.35
CA ASN A 56 20.59 -18.47 2.09
C ASN A 56 21.63 -17.52 1.45
N GLY A 57 21.99 -16.44 2.12
CA GLY A 57 22.89 -15.41 1.59
C GLY A 57 22.28 -14.51 0.53
N ILE A 58 20.93 -14.43 0.45
CA ILE A 58 20.23 -13.59 -0.51
C ILE A 58 19.95 -12.23 0.15
N ALA A 59 20.31 -11.14 -0.53
CA ALA A 59 20.00 -9.78 -0.10
C ALA A 59 18.48 -9.57 -0.07
N ARG A 60 17.94 -9.24 1.10
CA ARG A 60 16.50 -9.02 1.32
C ARG A 60 16.17 -7.59 1.69
N GLU A 61 17.07 -6.92 2.37
CA GLU A 61 16.82 -5.64 3.00
C GLU A 61 17.94 -4.66 2.67
N LYS A 62 17.60 -3.46 2.24
CA LYS A 62 18.56 -2.43 1.88
C LYS A 62 18.49 -1.26 2.85
N ILE A 63 19.63 -0.86 3.41
CA ILE A 63 19.76 0.27 4.32
C ILE A 63 20.73 1.28 3.72
N THR A 64 20.26 2.46 3.43
CA THR A 64 21.10 3.58 2.95
C THR A 64 21.87 4.18 4.11
N VAL A 65 23.18 4.38 3.97
CA VAL A 65 24.03 4.83 5.08
C VAL A 65 24.92 6.01 4.73
N GLN A 66 25.07 6.89 5.72
CA GLN A 66 26.15 7.86 5.80
C GLN A 66 27.09 7.45 6.92
N VAL A 67 28.38 7.21 6.62
CA VAL A 67 29.37 6.74 7.57
C VAL A 67 30.38 7.85 7.86
N LYS A 68 30.62 8.18 9.12
CA LYS A 68 31.55 9.21 9.54
C LYS A 68 32.47 8.77 10.67
N HIS A 69 33.66 9.36 10.72
CA HIS A 69 34.56 9.20 11.84
C HIS A 69 34.06 9.98 13.07
N LEU A 70 34.10 9.33 14.22
CA LEU A 70 33.78 9.95 15.51
C LEU A 70 35.01 10.69 16.06
N THR A 71 35.03 12.00 15.85
CA THR A 71 36.19 12.84 16.23
C THR A 71 36.28 13.08 17.74
N TYR A 72 35.12 13.18 18.42
CA TYR A 72 35.04 13.42 19.87
C TYR A 72 34.12 12.38 20.48
N PRO A 73 34.67 11.27 20.98
CA PRO A 73 33.86 10.13 21.36
C PRO A 73 32.95 10.38 22.56
N GLU A 74 33.34 11.28 23.48
CA GLU A 74 32.58 11.41 24.72
C GLU A 74 32.62 12.85 25.28
N LYS A 75 31.45 13.30 25.76
CA LYS A 75 31.33 14.53 26.55
C LYS A 75 30.33 14.26 27.69
N ASN A 76 30.79 14.46 28.93
CA ASN A 76 29.97 14.23 30.13
C ASN A 76 29.38 12.77 30.19
N GLY A 77 30.18 11.77 29.85
CA GLY A 77 29.76 10.37 29.83
C GLY A 77 28.83 9.98 28.69
N LYS A 78 28.62 10.87 27.70
CA LYS A 78 27.69 10.61 26.58
C LYS A 78 28.38 10.77 25.24
N VAL A 79 28.19 9.81 24.36
CA VAL A 79 28.67 9.83 22.98
C VAL A 79 27.69 10.63 22.12
N PHE A 80 28.21 11.54 21.30
CA PHE A 80 27.38 12.38 20.43
C PHE A 80 28.04 12.60 19.06
N TYR A 81 27.22 13.01 18.10
CA TYR A 81 27.67 13.51 16.80
C TYR A 81 26.79 14.68 16.34
N ASP A 82 27.39 15.63 15.67
CA ASP A 82 26.66 16.74 15.04
C ASP A 82 26.27 16.34 13.61
N ILE A 83 25.11 15.69 13.46
CA ILE A 83 24.62 15.11 12.20
C ILE A 83 24.27 16.23 11.22
N PRO A 84 24.79 16.19 9.96
CA PRO A 84 24.51 17.22 8.96
C PRO A 84 23.02 17.25 8.53
N GLU A 85 22.50 18.46 8.26
CA GLU A 85 21.16 18.67 7.72
C GLU A 85 20.90 17.85 6.44
N SER A 86 21.90 17.71 5.60
CA SER A 86 21.82 16.98 4.34
C SER A 86 21.38 15.52 4.49
N VAL A 87 21.70 14.86 5.62
CA VAL A 87 21.26 13.49 5.91
C VAL A 87 19.76 13.46 6.21
N TYR A 88 19.25 14.43 6.97
CA TYR A 88 17.81 14.56 7.22
C TYR A 88 17.04 14.94 5.97
N ALA A 89 17.61 15.81 5.12
CA ALA A 89 17.02 16.20 3.85
C ALA A 89 16.93 15.01 2.88
N TYR A 90 17.98 14.18 2.81
CA TYR A 90 17.96 12.95 2.03
C TYR A 90 16.85 12.01 2.51
N ALA A 91 16.80 11.70 3.79
CA ALA A 91 15.77 10.81 4.37
C ALA A 91 14.33 11.35 4.17
N LYS A 92 14.16 12.68 4.17
CA LYS A 92 12.86 13.31 3.90
C LYS A 92 12.38 13.11 2.47
N ILE A 93 13.30 13.11 1.49
CA ILE A 93 13.00 12.90 0.06
C ILE A 93 12.76 11.41 -0.20
N HIS A 94 13.58 10.54 0.38
CA HIS A 94 13.57 9.09 0.18
C HIS A 94 12.79 8.38 1.30
N LYS A 95 11.51 8.71 1.46
CA LYS A 95 10.66 8.20 2.56
C LYS A 95 10.52 6.67 2.58
N GLY A 96 10.63 6.01 1.43
CA GLY A 96 10.57 4.54 1.29
C GLY A 96 11.86 3.82 1.73
N GLU A 97 12.97 4.53 2.02
CA GLU A 97 14.24 3.92 2.39
C GLU A 97 14.49 3.98 3.91
N LEU A 98 15.13 2.94 4.47
CA LEU A 98 15.80 3.07 5.77
C LEU A 98 17.09 3.86 5.56
N VAL A 99 17.26 4.95 6.29
CA VAL A 99 18.44 5.80 6.23
C VAL A 99 19.12 5.82 7.59
N PHE A 100 20.36 5.32 7.68
CA PHE A 100 21.13 5.36 8.90
C PHE A 100 22.30 6.34 8.81
N PHE A 101 22.50 7.07 9.88
CA PHE A 101 23.76 7.76 10.15
C PHE A 101 24.61 6.89 11.05
N ILE A 102 25.86 6.61 10.65
CA ILE A 102 26.79 5.76 11.38
C ILE A 102 28.06 6.55 11.74
N ALA A 103 28.43 6.56 13.02
CA ALA A 103 29.65 7.18 13.52
C ALA A 103 30.61 6.10 14.05
N CYS A 104 31.81 6.03 13.49
CA CYS A 104 32.82 5.00 13.79
C CYS A 104 33.88 5.49 14.77
N ASP A 105 34.07 4.77 15.88
CA ASP A 105 35.13 4.96 16.86
C ASP A 105 36.22 3.90 16.70
N TYR A 106 37.37 4.30 16.15
CA TYR A 106 38.50 3.39 15.95
C TYR A 106 39.15 2.92 17.24
N ALA A 107 39.18 3.79 18.23
CA ALA A 107 39.90 3.52 19.48
C ALA A 107 39.21 2.39 20.25
N SER A 108 37.90 2.40 20.30
CA SER A 108 37.11 1.36 20.99
C SER A 108 36.65 0.23 20.08
N ARG A 109 36.96 0.25 18.77
CA ARG A 109 36.48 -0.68 17.75
C ARG A 109 34.97 -0.88 17.82
N LYS A 110 34.21 0.24 17.76
CA LYS A 110 32.77 0.29 17.83
C LYS A 110 32.24 1.27 16.82
N PHE A 111 30.98 1.12 16.48
CA PHE A 111 30.23 2.18 15.78
C PHE A 111 28.93 2.49 16.52
N TYR A 112 28.42 3.68 16.29
CA TYR A 112 27.15 4.18 16.76
C TYR A 112 26.29 4.48 15.56
N TRP A 113 25.01 4.15 15.64
CA TRP A 113 24.10 4.33 14.53
C TRP A 113 22.80 5.00 14.96
N ARG A 114 22.18 5.72 14.05
CA ARG A 114 20.87 6.32 14.26
C ARG A 114 20.02 6.13 13.02
N ASN A 115 18.79 5.65 13.18
CA ASN A 115 17.75 5.69 12.15
C ASN A 115 17.26 7.14 11.98
N ILE A 116 17.29 7.64 10.74
CA ILE A 116 16.82 8.98 10.37
C ILE A 116 15.39 8.86 9.86
N ASP A 117 14.49 8.54 10.75
CA ASP A 117 13.06 8.40 10.51
C ASP A 117 12.30 9.73 10.57
N THR A 118 10.99 9.68 10.39
CA THR A 118 10.12 10.87 10.46
C THR A 118 10.24 11.59 11.80
N ALA A 119 10.35 10.85 12.92
CA ALA A 119 10.49 11.45 14.24
C ALA A 119 11.84 12.19 14.37
N ALA A 120 12.92 11.61 13.84
CA ALA A 120 14.22 12.26 13.79
C ALA A 120 14.22 13.55 12.94
N ILE A 121 13.50 13.54 11.81
CA ILE A 121 13.32 14.70 10.94
C ILE A 121 12.54 15.82 11.66
N GLU A 122 11.45 15.49 12.34
CA GLU A 122 10.67 16.45 13.12
C GLU A 122 11.47 17.00 14.32
N GLU A 123 12.24 16.16 15.02
CA GLU A 123 13.14 16.59 16.07
C GLU A 123 14.18 17.60 15.55
N PHE A 124 14.73 17.37 14.35
CA PHE A 124 15.65 18.29 13.69
C PHE A 124 14.98 19.64 13.41
N LYS A 125 13.79 19.67 12.83
CA LYS A 125 13.03 20.88 12.53
C LYS A 125 12.71 21.68 13.79
N ASN A 126 12.23 21.03 14.85
CA ASN A 126 11.83 21.69 16.10
C ASN A 126 13.00 22.30 16.87
N LYS A 127 14.23 21.81 16.64
CA LYS A 127 15.45 22.39 17.22
C LYS A 127 16.01 23.57 16.41
N SER A 128 15.43 23.88 15.26
CA SER A 128 15.99 24.81 14.28
C SER A 128 15.32 26.18 14.25
N ASP A 129 15.27 26.88 15.38
CA ASP A 129 14.94 28.34 15.40
C ASP A 129 16.00 29.22 14.73
N ARG A 130 17.09 28.65 14.22
CA ARG A 130 18.16 29.34 13.50
C ARG A 130 18.64 28.45 12.36
N ILE A 131 19.14 29.04 11.28
CA ILE A 131 19.78 28.36 10.14
C ILE A 131 20.91 27.46 10.67
N ARG A 132 20.60 26.22 11.00
CA ARG A 132 21.56 25.23 11.46
C ARG A 132 21.83 24.23 10.33
N THR A 133 23.09 24.07 10.00
CA THR A 133 23.56 23.08 9.03
C THR A 133 23.79 21.68 9.65
N LYS A 134 23.70 21.58 11.00
CA LYS A 134 23.94 20.34 11.77
C LYS A 134 23.10 20.31 13.03
N ALA A 135 22.69 19.11 13.48
CA ALA A 135 22.02 18.90 14.75
C ALA A 135 22.79 17.93 15.64
N ARG A 136 23.03 18.33 16.89
CA ARG A 136 23.67 17.45 17.88
C ARG A 136 22.73 16.35 18.30
N TYR A 137 23.20 15.10 18.17
CA TYR A 137 22.53 13.91 18.62
C TYR A 137 23.42 13.14 19.61
N TYR A 138 22.83 12.72 20.72
CA TYR A 138 23.45 11.85 21.71
C TYR A 138 22.97 10.43 21.48
N PHE A 139 23.88 9.50 21.15
CA PHE A 139 23.54 8.12 20.89
C PHE A 139 23.06 7.43 22.15
N LYS A 140 22.07 6.55 21.99
CA LYS A 140 21.51 5.71 23.05
C LYS A 140 22.32 4.42 23.19
N ASP A 141 22.18 3.70 24.29
CA ASP A 141 22.92 2.46 24.53
C ASP A 141 22.58 1.36 23.49
N ASN A 142 21.34 1.29 23.02
CA ASN A 142 20.91 0.37 21.98
C ASN A 142 21.31 0.79 20.54
N GLU A 143 21.89 1.96 20.38
CA GLU A 143 22.43 2.48 19.11
C GLU A 143 23.95 2.31 19.01
N LYS A 144 24.53 1.49 19.88
CA LYS A 144 25.96 1.19 19.95
C LYS A 144 26.20 -0.26 19.51
N CYS A 145 27.11 -0.46 18.56
CA CYS A 145 27.49 -1.76 18.07
C CYS A 145 28.99 -2.00 18.19
N GLY A 146 29.35 -3.19 18.54
CA GLY A 146 30.71 -3.74 18.55
C GLY A 146 30.64 -5.25 18.41
N GLU A 147 31.78 -5.93 18.37
CA GLU A 147 31.87 -7.39 18.11
C GLU A 147 30.97 -8.25 19.02
N LYS A 148 30.68 -7.79 20.26
CA LYS A 148 29.90 -8.57 21.25
C LYS A 148 28.39 -8.50 21.07
N ASN A 149 27.87 -7.50 20.36
CA ASN A 149 26.42 -7.28 20.21
C ASN A 149 26.00 -7.02 18.76
N VAL A 150 26.83 -7.42 17.81
CA VAL A 150 26.57 -7.21 16.39
C VAL A 150 25.31 -7.96 15.93
N ASP A 151 25.11 -9.20 16.35
CA ASP A 151 23.92 -9.98 15.98
C ASP A 151 22.63 -9.32 16.48
N ALA A 152 22.61 -8.86 17.74
CA ALA A 152 21.47 -8.15 18.30
C ALA A 152 21.20 -6.81 17.55
N THR A 153 22.25 -6.15 17.05
CA THR A 153 22.14 -4.94 16.25
C THR A 153 21.52 -5.25 14.88
N ILE A 154 21.97 -6.31 14.21
CA ILE A 154 21.43 -6.75 12.92
C ILE A 154 19.97 -7.17 13.05
N ASP A 155 19.61 -7.91 14.10
CA ASP A 155 18.22 -8.29 14.37
C ASP A 155 17.33 -7.06 14.63
N HIS A 156 17.86 -6.06 15.32
CA HIS A 156 17.14 -4.80 15.47
C HIS A 156 16.93 -4.08 14.13
N TRP A 157 17.94 -4.06 13.25
CA TRP A 157 17.82 -3.49 11.91
C TRP A 157 16.78 -4.21 11.06
N ARG A 158 16.75 -5.56 11.10
CA ARG A 158 15.70 -6.37 10.46
C ARG A 158 14.31 -6.01 10.97
N GLN A 159 14.16 -5.81 12.29
CA GLN A 159 12.88 -5.40 12.87
C GLN A 159 12.45 -4.00 12.39
N LEU A 160 13.37 -3.03 12.33
CA LEU A 160 13.08 -1.70 11.82
C LEU A 160 12.64 -1.75 10.35
N TYR A 161 13.29 -2.57 9.54
CA TYR A 161 12.91 -2.75 8.13
C TYR A 161 11.50 -3.34 8.00
N LYS A 162 11.21 -4.43 8.73
CA LYS A 162 9.86 -5.03 8.76
C LYS A 162 8.80 -4.05 9.20
N GLN A 163 9.04 -3.30 10.27
CA GLN A 163 8.09 -2.29 10.75
C GLN A 163 7.84 -1.17 9.75
N LYS A 164 8.87 -0.78 8.99
CA LYS A 164 8.74 0.22 7.95
C LYS A 164 7.96 -0.32 6.76
N SER A 165 8.30 -1.51 6.27
CA SER A 165 7.61 -2.18 5.18
C SER A 165 6.10 -2.28 5.48
N ILE A 166 5.72 -2.79 6.66
CA ILE A 166 4.31 -2.87 7.08
C ILE A 166 3.62 -1.49 7.08
N LYS A 167 4.30 -0.43 7.52
CA LYS A 167 3.71 0.93 7.52
C LYS A 167 3.53 1.48 6.10
N ASP A 168 4.50 1.22 5.23
CA ASP A 168 4.45 1.67 3.84
C ASP A 168 3.36 0.90 3.08
N ASP A 169 3.25 -0.41 3.27
CA ASP A 169 2.21 -1.24 2.68
C ASP A 169 0.80 -0.79 3.14
N LYS A 170 0.64 -0.50 4.44
CA LYS A 170 -0.61 0.05 4.97
C LYS A 170 -0.95 1.39 4.31
N TYR A 171 0.02 2.30 4.24
CA TYR A 171 -0.21 3.63 3.67
C TYR A 171 -0.61 3.55 2.20
N LEU A 172 0.08 2.72 1.41
CA LEU A 172 -0.22 2.51 -0.01
C LEU A 172 -1.60 1.87 -0.19
N ALA A 173 -1.90 0.83 0.59
CA ALA A 173 -3.20 0.16 0.58
C ALA A 173 -4.35 1.11 0.94
N ASP A 174 -4.21 1.90 1.99
CA ASP A 174 -5.24 2.85 2.43
C ASP A 174 -5.40 4.01 1.41
N GLN A 175 -4.32 4.47 0.77
CA GLN A 175 -4.38 5.46 -0.31
C GLN A 175 -5.12 4.91 -1.53
N PHE A 176 -4.78 3.70 -1.97
CA PHE A 176 -5.43 3.07 -3.11
C PHE A 176 -6.92 2.86 -2.83
N ALA A 177 -7.27 2.27 -1.69
CA ALA A 177 -8.66 2.05 -1.30
C ALA A 177 -9.46 3.35 -1.20
N SER A 178 -8.87 4.42 -0.68
CA SER A 178 -9.53 5.73 -0.59
C SER A 178 -9.84 6.32 -1.97
N ARG A 179 -8.88 6.25 -2.91
CA ARG A 179 -9.09 6.71 -4.30
C ARG A 179 -10.21 5.92 -4.98
N GLN A 180 -10.19 4.60 -4.86
CA GLN A 180 -11.21 3.74 -5.44
C GLN A 180 -12.61 3.99 -4.83
N LYS A 181 -12.70 4.24 -3.52
CA LYS A 181 -13.96 4.58 -2.85
C LYS A 181 -14.57 5.88 -3.39
N MET A 182 -13.75 6.86 -3.75
CA MET A 182 -14.25 8.12 -4.35
C MET A 182 -14.98 7.88 -5.67
N CYS A 183 -14.55 6.91 -6.49
CA CYS A 183 -15.23 6.53 -7.73
C CYS A 183 -16.66 6.02 -7.47
N PHE A 184 -16.90 5.30 -6.36
CA PHE A 184 -18.23 4.84 -5.97
C PHE A 184 -19.10 5.95 -5.40
N ASN A 185 -18.54 6.99 -4.79
CA ASN A 185 -19.29 8.12 -4.26
C ASN A 185 -20.04 8.90 -5.35
N ALA A 186 -19.56 8.85 -6.59
CA ALA A 186 -20.21 9.46 -7.74
C ALA A 186 -21.46 8.70 -8.20
N VAL A 187 -21.66 7.44 -7.76
CA VAL A 187 -22.87 6.66 -8.06
C VAL A 187 -24.03 7.24 -7.26
N SER A 188 -25.05 7.77 -7.94
CA SER A 188 -26.30 8.16 -7.28
C SER A 188 -27.13 6.91 -7.00
N SER A 189 -27.59 6.77 -5.76
CA SER A 189 -28.59 5.78 -5.37
C SER A 189 -30.00 6.38 -5.27
N GLU A 190 -30.10 7.70 -5.47
CA GLU A 190 -31.36 8.44 -5.45
C GLU A 190 -31.99 8.45 -6.85
N LEU A 191 -33.30 8.29 -6.92
CA LEU A 191 -34.05 8.33 -8.16
C LEU A 191 -34.13 9.79 -8.66
N HIS A 192 -33.61 10.04 -9.85
CA HIS A 192 -33.61 11.36 -10.49
C HIS A 192 -33.10 12.52 -9.61
N GLY A 193 -32.18 12.22 -8.65
CA GLY A 193 -31.61 13.23 -7.75
C GLY A 193 -32.58 13.75 -6.66
N VAL A 194 -33.72 13.10 -6.45
CA VAL A 194 -34.65 13.42 -5.39
C VAL A 194 -34.14 12.83 -4.07
N ARG A 195 -33.98 13.68 -3.05
CA ARG A 195 -33.52 13.24 -1.74
C ARG A 195 -34.43 12.17 -1.14
N ASP A 196 -33.86 11.20 -0.46
CA ASP A 196 -34.54 10.10 0.23
C ASP A 196 -35.37 9.18 -0.70
N SER A 197 -35.21 9.30 -2.02
CA SER A 197 -35.88 8.42 -3.00
C SER A 197 -35.24 7.07 -3.18
N HIS A 198 -34.13 6.79 -2.48
CA HIS A 198 -33.40 5.53 -2.56
C HIS A 198 -34.28 4.32 -2.24
N ILE A 199 -34.14 3.25 -3.05
CA ILE A 199 -34.84 1.97 -2.86
C ILE A 199 -33.81 0.90 -2.55
N SER A 200 -33.89 0.31 -1.37
CA SER A 200 -33.08 -0.85 -1.02
C SER A 200 -33.61 -2.09 -1.77
N ARG A 201 -32.69 -2.86 -2.35
CA ARG A 201 -33.00 -4.05 -3.13
C ARG A 201 -32.73 -5.32 -2.29
N LEU A 202 -33.56 -6.35 -2.43
CA LEU A 202 -33.42 -7.63 -1.72
C LEU A 202 -32.07 -8.30 -1.97
N GLN A 203 -31.48 -8.09 -3.13
CA GLN A 203 -30.15 -8.62 -3.52
C GLN A 203 -29.03 -8.20 -2.56
N VAL A 204 -29.18 -7.03 -1.90
CA VAL A 204 -28.20 -6.62 -0.88
C VAL A 204 -28.20 -7.60 0.28
N ASP A 205 -29.37 -8.02 0.77
CA ASP A 205 -29.49 -8.98 1.88
C ASP A 205 -28.98 -10.37 1.47
N GLU A 206 -29.26 -10.80 0.24
CA GLU A 206 -28.75 -12.07 -0.30
C GLU A 206 -27.21 -12.09 -0.34
N ILE A 207 -26.60 -11.01 -0.83
CA ILE A 207 -25.14 -10.89 -0.86
C ILE A 207 -24.56 -10.82 0.57
N VAL A 208 -25.18 -10.08 1.49
CA VAL A 208 -24.75 -10.01 2.89
C VAL A 208 -24.83 -11.38 3.58
N GLN A 209 -25.89 -12.15 3.32
CA GLN A 209 -26.02 -13.53 3.82
C GLN A 209 -24.92 -14.43 3.24
N TRP A 210 -24.64 -14.33 1.93
CA TRP A 210 -23.55 -15.08 1.31
C TRP A 210 -22.17 -14.72 1.91
N ILE A 211 -21.90 -13.42 2.14
CA ILE A 211 -20.67 -12.96 2.80
C ILE A 211 -20.54 -13.52 4.23
N SER A 212 -21.67 -13.68 4.93
CA SER A 212 -21.69 -14.10 6.33
C SER A 212 -21.47 -15.60 6.53
N LYS A 213 -21.77 -16.41 5.51
CA LYS A 213 -21.54 -17.87 5.55
C LYS A 213 -20.04 -18.17 5.56
N ASP A 214 -19.64 -19.22 6.27
CA ASP A 214 -18.29 -19.74 6.13
C ASP A 214 -18.08 -20.33 4.72
N PRO A 215 -16.87 -20.21 4.13
CA PRO A 215 -16.58 -20.77 2.83
C PRO A 215 -16.76 -22.30 2.90
N VAL A 216 -17.83 -22.81 2.29
CA VAL A 216 -17.99 -24.24 2.08
C VAL A 216 -17.11 -24.63 0.90
N GLN A 217 -16.41 -25.77 0.98
CA GLN A 217 -15.41 -26.22 -0.01
C GLN A 217 -15.89 -26.26 -1.47
N ASN A 218 -17.19 -26.13 -1.71
CA ASN A 218 -17.80 -26.14 -3.05
C ASN A 218 -18.51 -24.83 -3.45
N GLU A 219 -18.64 -23.86 -2.55
CA GLU A 219 -19.14 -22.51 -2.89
C GLU A 219 -17.93 -21.61 -3.17
N GLY A 220 -17.75 -21.20 -4.41
CA GLY A 220 -16.63 -20.34 -4.80
C GLY A 220 -16.54 -19.04 -3.98
N ASN A 221 -15.36 -18.43 -3.94
CA ASN A 221 -15.12 -17.15 -3.26
C ASN A 221 -15.65 -15.92 -4.03
N ILE A 222 -16.48 -16.16 -5.08
CA ILE A 222 -17.00 -15.10 -5.96
C ILE A 222 -18.53 -15.14 -5.94
N CYS A 223 -19.15 -13.98 -5.74
CA CYS A 223 -20.57 -13.73 -5.95
C CYS A 223 -20.73 -12.80 -7.16
N LEU A 224 -21.48 -13.25 -8.17
CA LEU A 224 -21.80 -12.47 -9.36
C LEU A 224 -23.17 -11.79 -9.18
N LEU A 225 -23.20 -10.47 -9.18
CA LEU A 225 -24.42 -9.68 -9.28
C LEU A 225 -24.72 -9.42 -10.75
N VAL A 226 -25.69 -10.16 -11.29
CA VAL A 226 -26.00 -10.22 -12.73
C VAL A 226 -27.33 -9.53 -13.02
N GLY A 227 -27.39 -8.73 -14.07
CA GLY A 227 -28.63 -8.09 -14.51
C GLY A 227 -28.38 -7.16 -15.71
N ASP A 228 -29.46 -6.72 -16.34
CA ASP A 228 -29.40 -5.86 -17.53
C ASP A 228 -28.82 -4.47 -17.23
N ALA A 229 -28.55 -3.71 -18.28
CA ALA A 229 -28.09 -2.33 -18.12
C ALA A 229 -29.18 -1.49 -17.44
N GLY A 230 -28.78 -0.65 -16.46
CA GLY A 230 -29.73 0.29 -15.81
C GLY A 230 -30.55 -0.29 -14.66
N VAL A 231 -30.56 -1.60 -14.39
CA VAL A 231 -31.40 -2.22 -13.33
C VAL A 231 -30.96 -1.91 -11.89
N GLY A 232 -29.87 -1.16 -11.71
CA GLY A 232 -29.42 -0.70 -10.38
C GLY A 232 -28.32 -1.54 -9.73
N LYS A 233 -27.53 -2.32 -10.46
CA LYS A 233 -26.39 -3.11 -9.91
C LYS A 233 -25.42 -2.25 -9.08
N SER A 234 -24.99 -1.11 -9.61
CA SER A 234 -24.08 -0.20 -8.88
C SER A 234 -24.71 0.40 -7.62
N ALA A 235 -26.04 0.60 -7.58
CA ALA A 235 -26.76 1.03 -6.38
C ALA A 235 -26.75 -0.06 -5.30
N VAL A 236 -26.98 -1.33 -5.69
CA VAL A 236 -26.85 -2.49 -4.78
C VAL A 236 -25.44 -2.58 -4.18
N LEU A 237 -24.40 -2.40 -5.01
CA LEU A 237 -23.02 -2.39 -4.51
C LEU A 237 -22.75 -1.23 -3.56
N LYS A 238 -23.33 -0.06 -3.80
CA LYS A 238 -23.23 1.11 -2.90
C LYS A 238 -23.87 0.81 -1.54
N ASP A 239 -25.05 0.21 -1.52
CA ASP A 239 -25.71 -0.21 -0.28
C ASP A 239 -24.90 -1.26 0.46
N LEU A 240 -24.34 -2.23 -0.27
CA LEU A 240 -23.44 -3.22 0.30
C LEU A 240 -22.23 -2.56 0.98
N ILE A 241 -21.59 -1.58 0.32
CA ILE A 241 -20.46 -0.83 0.88
C ILE A 241 -20.85 -0.12 2.18
N ALA A 242 -22.05 0.45 2.25
CA ALA A 242 -22.55 1.10 3.46
C ALA A 242 -22.69 0.08 4.62
N ILE A 243 -23.28 -1.07 4.35
CA ILE A 243 -23.45 -2.16 5.34
C ILE A 243 -22.09 -2.73 5.79
N LEU A 244 -21.15 -2.94 4.87
CA LEU A 244 -19.81 -3.43 5.22
C LEU A 244 -19.07 -2.41 6.12
N SER A 245 -19.20 -1.12 5.80
CA SER A 245 -18.63 -0.04 6.60
C SER A 245 -19.21 0.00 8.02
N GLU A 246 -20.54 -0.13 8.15
CA GLU A 246 -21.23 -0.17 9.43
C GLU A 246 -20.83 -1.38 10.28
N LYS A 247 -20.67 -2.54 9.64
CA LYS A 247 -20.23 -3.78 10.31
C LYS A 247 -18.72 -3.82 10.57
N GLY A 248 -17.95 -2.84 10.15
CA GLY A 248 -16.49 -2.83 10.28
C GLY A 248 -15.77 -3.91 9.45
N ILE A 249 -16.42 -4.48 8.43
CA ILE A 249 -15.83 -5.45 7.54
C ILE A 249 -14.91 -4.73 6.55
N LYS A 250 -13.67 -5.18 6.43
CA LYS A 250 -12.71 -4.58 5.51
C LYS A 250 -13.13 -4.85 4.06
N TYR A 251 -13.08 -3.84 3.22
CA TYR A 251 -13.40 -3.99 1.81
C TYR A 251 -12.50 -3.14 0.91
N LEU A 252 -12.39 -3.56 -0.34
CA LEU A 252 -11.81 -2.81 -1.44
C LEU A 252 -12.83 -2.76 -2.56
N CYS A 253 -13.21 -1.56 -3.00
CA CYS A 253 -14.11 -1.40 -4.14
C CYS A 253 -13.35 -0.87 -5.34
N VAL A 254 -13.61 -1.45 -6.52
CA VAL A 254 -13.00 -1.08 -7.79
C VAL A 254 -14.09 -0.94 -8.84
N LYS A 255 -14.08 0.16 -9.57
CA LYS A 255 -14.95 0.39 -10.71
C LYS A 255 -14.15 0.16 -11.98
N SER A 256 -14.54 -0.85 -12.78
CA SER A 256 -13.72 -1.32 -13.91
C SER A 256 -13.55 -0.32 -15.05
N ASP A 257 -14.46 0.64 -15.16
CA ASP A 257 -14.40 1.74 -16.12
C ASP A 257 -13.73 3.00 -15.56
N ALA A 258 -13.25 2.97 -14.29
CA ALA A 258 -12.61 4.11 -13.67
C ALA A 258 -11.21 4.32 -14.25
N ILE A 259 -10.93 5.57 -14.54
CA ILE A 259 -9.63 6.06 -14.97
C ILE A 259 -9.09 6.91 -13.80
N ASP A 260 -7.79 6.81 -13.52
CA ASP A 260 -7.17 7.69 -12.52
C ASP A 260 -7.15 9.16 -13.00
N ASP A 261 -6.77 10.09 -12.11
CA ASP A 261 -6.71 11.54 -12.41
C ASP A 261 -5.76 11.87 -13.60
N ASN A 262 -4.91 10.93 -14.02
CA ASN A 262 -3.98 11.06 -15.13
C ASN A 262 -4.48 10.34 -16.40
N GLY A 263 -5.67 9.76 -16.38
CA GLY A 263 -6.24 9.03 -17.51
C GLY A 263 -5.77 7.57 -17.63
N ASN A 264 -5.10 7.03 -16.59
CA ASN A 264 -4.68 5.63 -16.58
C ASN A 264 -5.77 4.72 -16.01
N PRO A 265 -5.90 3.48 -16.49
CA PRO A 265 -6.79 2.50 -15.90
C PRO A 265 -6.33 2.16 -14.47
N VAL A 266 -7.25 1.62 -13.67
CA VAL A 266 -6.97 1.15 -12.31
C VAL A 266 -5.75 0.22 -12.32
N SER A 267 -4.78 0.51 -11.45
CA SER A 267 -3.60 -0.34 -11.29
C SER A 267 -4.00 -1.66 -10.64
N LEU A 268 -3.93 -2.74 -11.40
CA LEU A 268 -4.25 -4.08 -10.91
C LEU A 268 -3.17 -4.62 -9.98
N SER A 269 -1.91 -4.18 -10.12
CA SER A 269 -0.86 -4.52 -9.15
C SER A 269 -1.14 -3.88 -7.79
N ASP A 270 -1.48 -2.58 -7.75
CA ASP A 270 -1.82 -1.90 -6.49
C ASP A 270 -3.06 -2.53 -5.82
N MET A 271 -4.00 -3.04 -6.63
CA MET A 271 -5.16 -3.79 -6.13
C MET A 271 -4.72 -5.10 -5.48
N GLN A 272 -3.85 -5.88 -6.13
CA GLN A 272 -3.33 -7.14 -5.58
C GLN A 272 -2.53 -6.90 -4.29
N ASP A 273 -1.65 -5.92 -4.28
CA ASP A 273 -0.84 -5.56 -3.11
C ASP A 273 -1.74 -5.11 -1.95
N THR A 274 -2.78 -4.32 -2.26
CA THR A 274 -3.78 -3.89 -1.25
C THR A 274 -4.56 -5.08 -0.69
N LEU A 275 -5.00 -6.02 -1.54
CA LEU A 275 -5.71 -7.22 -1.08
C LEU A 275 -4.81 -8.12 -0.25
N ALA A 276 -3.56 -8.32 -0.67
CA ALA A 276 -2.56 -9.09 0.08
C ALA A 276 -2.36 -8.48 1.46
N TYR A 277 -2.14 -7.16 1.55
CA TYR A 277 -2.03 -6.47 2.82
C TYR A 277 -3.29 -6.62 3.69
N TYR A 278 -4.48 -6.37 3.13
CA TYR A 278 -5.74 -6.48 3.89
C TYR A 278 -6.02 -7.91 4.36
N SER A 279 -5.63 -8.92 3.58
CA SER A 279 -5.81 -10.33 3.96
C SER A 279 -5.00 -10.72 5.19
N THR A 280 -3.90 -10.03 5.48
CA THR A 280 -3.10 -10.25 6.70
C THR A 280 -3.63 -9.50 7.92
N GLU A 281 -4.37 -8.41 7.72
CA GLU A 281 -4.80 -7.49 8.77
C GLU A 281 -6.24 -7.72 9.24
N ALA A 282 -7.06 -8.44 8.48
CA ALA A 282 -8.48 -8.61 8.77
C ALA A 282 -8.94 -10.06 8.62
N ASP A 283 -9.85 -10.49 9.50
CA ASP A 283 -10.45 -11.84 9.45
C ASP A 283 -11.28 -12.07 8.19
N LYS A 284 -11.82 -11.00 7.60
CA LYS A 284 -12.62 -11.04 6.38
C LYS A 284 -12.40 -9.78 5.54
N VAL A 285 -12.17 -9.98 4.25
CA VAL A 285 -11.98 -8.91 3.25
C VAL A 285 -12.90 -9.11 2.07
N ILE A 286 -13.57 -8.06 1.62
CA ILE A 286 -14.47 -8.12 0.46
C ILE A 286 -13.91 -7.25 -0.67
N LEU A 287 -13.60 -7.87 -1.79
CA LEU A 287 -13.33 -7.19 -3.05
C LEU A 287 -14.67 -6.93 -3.77
N ILE A 288 -14.95 -5.68 -4.09
CA ILE A 288 -16.14 -5.28 -4.85
C ILE A 288 -15.67 -4.77 -6.21
N VAL A 289 -16.11 -5.43 -7.29
CA VAL A 289 -15.77 -5.04 -8.66
C VAL A 289 -17.05 -4.64 -9.38
N ASP A 290 -17.20 -3.37 -9.73
CA ASP A 290 -18.34 -2.88 -10.48
C ASP A 290 -18.05 -2.88 -11.98
N GLN A 291 -19.00 -3.37 -12.77
CA GLN A 291 -18.99 -3.38 -14.24
C GLN A 291 -17.77 -4.08 -14.86
N ILE A 292 -17.50 -5.34 -14.46
CA ILE A 292 -16.38 -6.12 -15.05
C ILE A 292 -16.50 -6.24 -16.57
N ASP A 293 -17.73 -6.21 -17.10
CA ASP A 293 -18.03 -6.23 -18.52
C ASP A 293 -17.46 -5.02 -19.27
N ALA A 294 -17.25 -3.88 -18.62
CA ALA A 294 -16.57 -2.73 -19.25
C ALA A 294 -15.15 -3.05 -19.72
N LEU A 295 -14.45 -3.97 -19.06
CA LEU A 295 -13.12 -4.42 -19.48
C LEU A 295 -13.14 -5.31 -20.73
N SER A 296 -14.28 -5.91 -21.09
CA SER A 296 -14.44 -6.71 -22.30
C SER A 296 -14.75 -5.85 -23.53
N GLN A 297 -15.26 -4.62 -23.34
CA GLN A 297 -15.76 -3.73 -24.39
C GLN A 297 -14.70 -2.76 -24.93
N SER A 298 -13.40 -3.00 -24.68
CA SER A 298 -12.33 -2.15 -25.20
C SER A 298 -12.38 -2.03 -26.72
N LEU A 299 -12.43 -0.80 -27.22
CA LEU A 299 -12.43 -0.48 -28.66
C LEU A 299 -11.21 -1.02 -29.42
N THR A 300 -10.15 -1.37 -28.71
CA THR A 300 -8.87 -1.83 -29.28
C THR A 300 -8.75 -3.36 -29.35
N ASN A 301 -9.79 -4.12 -29.00
CA ASN A 301 -9.73 -5.59 -28.79
C ASN A 301 -8.64 -6.03 -27.78
N ASP A 302 -8.12 -5.11 -26.99
CA ASP A 302 -7.14 -5.40 -25.95
C ASP A 302 -7.83 -5.91 -24.70
N ARG A 303 -7.75 -7.23 -24.48
CA ARG A 303 -8.31 -7.92 -23.32
C ARG A 303 -7.33 -8.03 -22.13
N THR A 304 -6.20 -7.34 -22.20
CA THR A 304 -5.15 -7.42 -21.17
C THR A 304 -5.72 -7.13 -19.78
N HIS A 305 -6.48 -6.05 -19.60
CA HIS A 305 -7.07 -5.69 -18.30
C HIS A 305 -8.11 -6.70 -17.82
N LEU A 306 -8.96 -7.23 -18.72
CA LEU A 306 -9.89 -8.30 -18.36
C LEU A 306 -9.15 -9.55 -17.89
N ASN A 307 -8.13 -10.00 -18.65
CA ASN A 307 -7.35 -11.17 -18.30
C ASN A 307 -6.60 -11.00 -16.97
N MET A 308 -6.06 -9.81 -16.72
CA MET A 308 -5.42 -9.49 -15.45
C MET A 308 -6.44 -9.48 -14.28
N MET A 309 -7.63 -8.92 -14.45
CA MET A 309 -8.71 -8.98 -13.45
C MET A 309 -9.12 -10.43 -13.19
N MET A 310 -9.25 -11.25 -14.24
CA MET A 310 -9.54 -12.67 -14.11
C MET A 310 -8.44 -13.43 -13.35
N ALA A 311 -7.17 -13.05 -13.53
CA ALA A 311 -6.07 -13.62 -12.76
C ALA A 311 -6.19 -13.24 -11.28
N VAL A 312 -6.52 -11.98 -10.95
CA VAL A 312 -6.78 -11.56 -9.57
C VAL A 312 -7.94 -12.36 -8.96
N LEU A 313 -9.07 -12.48 -9.67
CA LEU A 313 -10.22 -13.27 -9.18
C LEU A 313 -9.88 -14.76 -9.01
N SER A 314 -8.94 -15.28 -9.79
CA SER A 314 -8.48 -16.66 -9.64
C SER A 314 -7.54 -16.83 -8.45
N SER A 315 -6.71 -15.84 -8.14
CA SER A 315 -5.81 -15.86 -6.97
C SER A 315 -6.54 -15.71 -5.63
N LEU A 316 -7.83 -15.37 -5.61
CA LEU A 316 -8.61 -15.32 -4.36
C LEU A 316 -8.67 -16.69 -3.64
N ASN A 317 -8.43 -17.79 -4.33
CA ASN A 317 -8.34 -19.11 -3.72
C ASN A 317 -7.12 -19.25 -2.78
N ASP A 318 -6.09 -18.43 -2.97
CA ASP A 318 -4.90 -18.40 -2.14
C ASP A 318 -5.12 -17.61 -0.83
N TRP A 319 -6.21 -16.83 -0.76
CA TRP A 319 -6.60 -16.02 0.40
C TRP A 319 -7.98 -16.44 0.93
N PRO A 320 -8.05 -17.40 1.85
CA PRO A 320 -9.31 -18.00 2.31
C PRO A 320 -10.27 -17.00 3.00
N ASN A 321 -9.75 -15.89 3.49
CA ASN A 321 -10.53 -14.82 4.11
C ASN A 321 -10.94 -13.70 3.14
N VAL A 322 -10.60 -13.80 1.84
CA VAL A 322 -10.95 -12.82 0.81
C VAL A 322 -12.08 -13.38 -0.06
N ARG A 323 -13.13 -12.59 -0.26
CA ARG A 323 -14.25 -12.88 -1.15
C ARG A 323 -14.47 -11.74 -2.12
N ALA A 324 -15.00 -12.03 -3.30
CA ALA A 324 -15.34 -11.01 -4.29
C ALA A 324 -16.83 -10.94 -4.56
N VAL A 325 -17.34 -9.72 -4.71
CA VAL A 325 -18.67 -9.42 -5.27
C VAL A 325 -18.46 -8.67 -6.57
N VAL A 326 -18.87 -9.23 -7.68
CA VAL A 326 -18.57 -8.73 -9.02
C VAL A 326 -19.86 -8.45 -9.76
N SER A 327 -20.10 -7.22 -10.22
CA SER A 327 -21.24 -6.91 -11.07
C SER A 327 -20.90 -7.11 -12.54
N CYS A 328 -21.86 -7.70 -13.27
CA CYS A 328 -21.74 -7.98 -14.69
C CYS A 328 -23.10 -7.83 -15.39
N ARG A 329 -23.10 -7.42 -16.66
CA ARG A 329 -24.31 -7.46 -17.47
C ARG A 329 -24.62 -8.91 -17.87
N LYS A 330 -25.92 -9.26 -17.89
CA LYS A 330 -26.39 -10.60 -18.24
C LYS A 330 -25.92 -11.01 -19.64
N TYR A 331 -26.06 -10.12 -20.61
CA TYR A 331 -25.62 -10.34 -21.97
C TYR A 331 -24.13 -10.66 -22.07
N ASP A 332 -23.28 -9.83 -21.46
CA ASP A 332 -21.83 -10.00 -21.53
C ASP A 332 -21.37 -11.28 -20.81
N LEU A 333 -22.00 -11.63 -19.69
CA LEU A 333 -21.75 -12.89 -18.99
C LEU A 333 -22.13 -14.13 -19.81
N GLU A 334 -23.13 -14.04 -20.68
CA GLU A 334 -23.57 -15.15 -21.53
C GLU A 334 -22.70 -15.32 -22.78
N TYR A 335 -22.32 -14.22 -23.41
CA TYR A 335 -21.71 -14.24 -24.74
C TYR A 335 -20.20 -14.02 -24.76
N ASP A 336 -19.61 -13.47 -23.69
CA ASP A 336 -18.16 -13.37 -23.57
C ASP A 336 -17.57 -14.63 -22.93
N SER A 337 -16.73 -15.35 -23.67
CA SER A 337 -16.17 -16.64 -23.23
C SER A 337 -15.33 -16.54 -21.95
N VAL A 338 -14.66 -15.39 -21.72
CA VAL A 338 -13.83 -15.18 -20.54
C VAL A 338 -14.73 -14.93 -19.32
N LEU A 339 -15.73 -14.05 -19.44
CA LEU A 339 -16.69 -13.77 -18.37
C LEU A 339 -17.56 -14.97 -18.06
N ASN A 340 -17.97 -15.75 -19.10
CA ASN A 340 -18.77 -16.96 -18.93
C ASN A 340 -18.10 -17.99 -18.02
N SER A 341 -16.77 -18.09 -18.05
CA SER A 341 -16.00 -18.98 -17.17
C SER A 341 -16.15 -18.69 -15.68
N LEU A 342 -16.67 -17.52 -15.30
CA LEU A 342 -16.96 -17.18 -13.91
C LEU A 342 -18.19 -17.92 -13.37
N LYS A 343 -19.16 -18.31 -14.24
CA LYS A 343 -20.42 -18.92 -13.81
C LYS A 343 -20.21 -20.19 -12.99
N ASP A 344 -19.31 -21.07 -13.46
CA ASP A 344 -19.10 -22.38 -12.86
C ASP A 344 -18.46 -22.35 -11.47
N ARG A 345 -17.88 -21.23 -11.10
CA ARG A 345 -17.15 -21.05 -9.83
C ARG A 345 -17.70 -19.94 -8.95
N SER A 346 -18.90 -19.46 -9.24
CA SER A 346 -19.49 -18.32 -8.56
C SER A 346 -20.91 -18.59 -8.11
N THR A 347 -21.29 -17.98 -6.98
CA THR A 347 -22.70 -17.84 -6.61
C THR A 347 -23.31 -16.72 -7.43
N ILE A 348 -24.45 -16.94 -8.06
CA ILE A 348 -25.13 -15.95 -8.91
C ILE A 348 -26.30 -15.34 -8.14
N VAL A 349 -26.31 -14.01 -8.05
CA VAL A 349 -27.43 -13.20 -7.55
C VAL A 349 -27.94 -12.37 -8.73
N GLU A 350 -29.18 -12.66 -9.15
CA GLU A 350 -29.79 -11.94 -10.28
C GLU A 350 -30.57 -10.72 -9.79
N ILE A 351 -30.39 -9.59 -10.48
CA ILE A 351 -31.16 -8.38 -10.29
C ILE A 351 -31.92 -8.05 -11.58
N GLY A 352 -33.24 -7.98 -11.47
CA GLY A 352 -34.14 -7.57 -12.55
C GLY A 352 -34.64 -6.15 -12.38
N GLU A 353 -35.66 -5.83 -13.14
CA GLU A 353 -36.42 -4.58 -13.02
C GLU A 353 -37.06 -4.46 -11.62
N LEU A 354 -37.51 -3.26 -11.28
CA LEU A 354 -38.23 -3.04 -10.03
C LEU A 354 -39.54 -3.82 -10.02
N THR A 355 -39.81 -4.51 -8.92
CA THR A 355 -41.12 -5.13 -8.71
C THR A 355 -42.23 -4.10 -8.55
N GLU A 356 -43.48 -4.43 -8.75
CA GLU A 356 -44.61 -3.52 -8.55
C GLU A 356 -44.62 -2.87 -7.17
N LYS A 357 -44.21 -3.60 -6.13
CA LYS A 357 -44.05 -3.06 -4.77
C LYS A 357 -42.94 -2.00 -4.69
N GLU A 358 -41.78 -2.30 -5.29
CA GLU A 358 -40.65 -1.37 -5.32
C GLU A 358 -40.98 -0.12 -6.16
N VAL A 359 -41.68 -0.30 -7.29
CA VAL A 359 -42.21 0.83 -8.09
C VAL A 359 -43.16 1.69 -7.26
N THR A 360 -44.08 1.08 -6.53
CA THR A 360 -45.01 1.82 -5.66
C THR A 360 -44.28 2.62 -4.58
N ILE A 361 -43.26 1.99 -3.95
CA ILE A 361 -42.41 2.68 -2.96
C ILE A 361 -41.61 3.82 -3.61
N ALA A 362 -41.07 3.59 -4.81
CA ALA A 362 -40.35 4.59 -5.59
C ALA A 362 -41.23 5.83 -5.88
N LEU A 363 -42.42 5.60 -6.40
CA LEU A 363 -43.36 6.65 -6.72
C LEU A 363 -43.75 7.45 -5.49
N ASN A 364 -44.11 6.79 -4.38
CA ASN A 364 -44.45 7.49 -3.12
C ASN A 364 -43.28 8.33 -2.59
N LYS A 365 -42.05 7.86 -2.70
CA LYS A 365 -40.85 8.61 -2.29
C LYS A 365 -40.60 9.80 -3.21
N LEU A 366 -40.78 9.65 -4.52
CA LEU A 366 -40.64 10.72 -5.50
C LEU A 366 -41.74 11.77 -5.29
N GLU A 367 -43.02 11.39 -5.09
CA GLU A 367 -44.13 12.29 -4.80
C GLU A 367 -43.83 13.11 -3.54
N ASN A 368 -43.39 12.48 -2.46
CA ASN A 368 -43.03 13.15 -1.23
C ASN A 368 -41.85 14.15 -1.41
N GLY A 369 -40.85 13.76 -2.18
CA GLY A 369 -39.66 14.59 -2.42
C GLY A 369 -39.90 15.74 -3.39
N LEU A 370 -40.79 15.58 -4.36
CA LEU A 370 -41.15 16.60 -5.34
C LEU A 370 -42.32 17.48 -4.89
N GLY A 371 -43.10 17.05 -3.91
CA GLY A 371 -44.33 17.74 -3.47
C GLY A 371 -45.44 17.77 -4.54
N GLN A 372 -45.42 16.82 -5.48
CA GLN A 372 -46.36 16.72 -6.59
C GLN A 372 -46.80 15.25 -6.77
N GLU A 373 -48.07 15.03 -7.08
CA GLU A 373 -48.59 13.73 -7.49
C GLU A 373 -48.02 13.32 -8.86
N ILE A 374 -47.55 12.08 -8.98
CA ILE A 374 -47.05 11.52 -10.22
C ILE A 374 -48.16 10.67 -10.86
N ASP A 375 -48.46 10.91 -12.14
CA ASP A 375 -49.43 10.10 -12.88
C ASP A 375 -48.88 8.66 -13.02
N ARG A 376 -49.55 7.77 -12.25
CA ARG A 376 -49.15 6.34 -12.16
C ARG A 376 -49.34 5.59 -13.46
N VAL A 377 -50.14 6.07 -14.38
CA VAL A 377 -50.34 5.46 -15.70
C VAL A 377 -49.12 5.66 -16.61
N THR A 378 -48.49 6.83 -16.52
CA THR A 378 -47.33 7.19 -17.34
C THR A 378 -46.04 6.61 -16.77
N ALA A 379 -45.97 6.30 -15.47
CA ALA A 379 -44.78 5.78 -14.82
C ALA A 379 -44.58 4.27 -14.99
N THR A 380 -45.57 3.55 -15.53
CA THR A 380 -45.54 2.10 -15.78
C THR A 380 -45.22 1.74 -17.24
N MET A 381 -45.03 2.72 -18.10
CA MET A 381 -44.48 2.57 -19.46
C MET A 381 -42.97 2.85 -19.49
#